data_ca8922a5011f77d225be9ba1d11ecf5b
#
_entry.id   ca8922a5011f77d225be9ba1d11ecf5b
#
_cell.length_a   1.000
_cell.length_b   1.000
_cell.length_c   1.000
_cell.angle_alpha   90.00
_cell.angle_beta   90.00
_cell.angle_gamma   90.00
#
_symmetry.space_group_name_H-M   'P 1'
#
loop_
_entity.id
_entity.type
_entity.pdbx_description
1 polymer ?
#
loop_
_entity_poly.entity_id
_entity_poly.type
_entity_poly.pdbx_seq_one_letter_code
_entity_poly.pdbx_strand_id
1 'polypeptide(L)'
;MAAIPLVENRADNPALSAIALFLDVDGTLLEIAAAPQSVSVPEDLREQLRALFLASGGGVALVSGRTVAALDALFAPLTLPSAGLHGFERRSASGAYRRNPPPSPPALAAAREAMSRLARRHAGLLVEDKQFALALHYRGAPHLEDTVVELMHGIAGSVSGELELQRGKMVVELRPAGATKAGAVSAFLEEAPFAGRVPIFVGDDLTDESAFELVNSRAGLSVIVDPARPSTARARLANVAAVRGWLAELRANTAAALHRLSIPSQQASGRDLRAHAEPRGIQLRSRP
;
A
#
# COMPACT_ATOMS: atom_id res chain seq x y z
N MET A 1 -7.95 29.18 1.56
CA MET A 1 -7.70 28.17 2.62
C MET A 1 -6.28 28.37 3.09
N ALA A 2 -6.09 28.69 4.36
CA ALA A 2 -4.77 28.99 4.92
C ALA A 2 -3.95 27.70 5.02
N ALA A 3 -2.78 27.69 4.36
CA ALA A 3 -1.76 26.70 4.61
C ALA A 3 -1.41 26.72 6.10
N ILE A 4 -1.33 25.57 6.75
CA ILE A 4 -0.81 25.47 8.10
C ILE A 4 0.61 26.05 8.04
N PRO A 5 0.94 27.13 8.79
CA PRO A 5 2.27 27.68 8.74
C PRO A 5 3.26 26.59 9.17
N LEU A 6 4.40 26.51 8.47
CA LEU A 6 5.56 25.73 8.88
C LEU A 6 5.99 26.25 10.26
N VAL A 7 5.40 25.70 11.31
CA VAL A 7 5.88 25.93 12.67
C VAL A 7 7.26 25.29 12.71
N GLU A 8 8.24 26.01 13.16
CA GLU A 8 9.57 25.49 13.52
C GLU A 8 9.37 24.39 14.56
N ASN A 9 9.19 23.16 14.08
CA ASN A 9 8.82 22.01 14.89
C ASN A 9 10.13 21.35 15.32
N ARG A 10 10.61 21.65 16.50
CA ARG A 10 11.55 20.77 17.21
C ARG A 10 10.81 19.46 17.41
N ALA A 11 11.23 18.41 16.68
CA ALA A 11 10.70 17.08 16.88
C ALA A 11 10.86 16.68 18.35
N ASP A 12 9.75 16.52 19.07
CA ASP A 12 9.75 16.14 20.47
C ASP A 12 10.30 14.71 20.71
N ASN A 13 10.52 13.95 19.60
CA ASN A 13 11.07 12.61 19.61
C ASN A 13 12.19 12.46 18.55
N PRO A 14 13.47 12.57 18.94
CA PRO A 14 14.61 12.48 18.02
C PRO A 14 14.67 11.15 17.24
N ALA A 15 14.26 10.04 17.84
CA ALA A 15 14.23 8.74 17.18
C ALA A 15 13.15 8.70 16.09
N LEU A 16 12.00 9.32 16.30
CA LEU A 16 10.93 9.41 15.32
C LEU A 16 11.30 10.38 14.17
N SER A 17 12.02 11.45 14.46
CA SER A 17 12.48 12.39 13.44
C SER A 17 13.55 11.83 12.48
N ALA A 18 14.19 10.72 12.85
CA ALA A 18 15.09 9.98 11.98
C ALA A 18 14.38 9.06 10.98
N ILE A 19 13.05 8.95 11.05
CA ILE A 19 12.23 8.05 10.23
C ILE A 19 11.48 8.83 9.16
N ALA A 20 11.42 8.24 7.95
CA ALA A 20 10.51 8.60 6.86
C ALA A 20 9.41 7.52 6.79
N LEU A 21 8.22 7.83 7.28
CA LEU A 21 7.12 6.88 7.38
C LEU A 21 6.17 7.03 6.20
N PHE A 22 6.01 5.96 5.42
CA PHE A 22 5.13 5.86 4.27
C PHE A 22 4.03 4.85 4.56
N LEU A 23 2.78 5.27 4.41
CA LEU A 23 1.61 4.48 4.79
C LEU A 23 0.70 4.31 3.56
N ASP A 24 0.41 3.07 3.20
CA ASP A 24 -0.74 2.78 2.37
C ASP A 24 -2.04 3.01 3.16
N VAL A 25 -3.18 3.05 2.47
CA VAL A 25 -4.45 3.46 3.08
C VAL A 25 -5.44 2.31 3.18
N ASP A 26 -5.88 1.77 2.03
CA ASP A 26 -6.93 0.75 1.99
C ASP A 26 -6.36 -0.63 2.30
N GLY A 27 -6.82 -1.29 3.35
CA GLY A 27 -6.25 -2.55 3.86
C GLY A 27 -5.12 -2.35 4.87
N THR A 28 -4.62 -1.11 5.01
CA THR A 28 -3.50 -0.75 5.88
C THR A 28 -3.94 0.16 7.03
N LEU A 29 -4.37 1.37 6.75
CA LEU A 29 -4.92 2.31 7.74
C LEU A 29 -6.42 2.14 7.94
N LEU A 30 -7.12 1.71 6.89
CA LEU A 30 -8.58 1.56 6.82
C LEU A 30 -8.92 0.17 6.32
N GLU A 31 -9.99 -0.42 6.88
CA GLU A 31 -10.52 -1.68 6.37
C GLU A 31 -11.01 -1.53 4.93
N ILE A 32 -10.84 -2.59 4.13
CA ILE A 32 -11.32 -2.61 2.75
C ILE A 32 -12.84 -2.71 2.79
N ALA A 33 -13.53 -1.66 2.35
CA ALA A 33 -14.98 -1.62 2.25
C ALA A 33 -15.50 -2.30 0.96
N ALA A 34 -16.81 -2.57 0.93
CA ALA A 34 -17.48 -3.13 -0.24
C ALA A 34 -17.44 -2.18 -1.45
N ALA A 35 -17.45 -0.86 -1.20
CA ALA A 35 -17.30 0.18 -2.22
C ALA A 35 -16.34 1.28 -1.71
N PRO A 36 -15.53 1.88 -2.60
CA PRO A 36 -14.54 2.91 -2.22
C PRO A 36 -15.16 4.13 -1.51
N GLN A 37 -16.41 4.46 -1.84
CA GLN A 37 -17.14 5.59 -1.26
C GLN A 37 -17.67 5.31 0.16
N SER A 38 -17.71 4.04 0.58
CA SER A 38 -18.23 3.64 1.89
C SER A 38 -17.17 3.68 3.00
N VAL A 39 -15.96 4.10 2.67
CA VAL A 39 -14.84 4.21 3.61
C VAL A 39 -14.95 5.52 4.38
N SER A 40 -14.80 5.45 5.70
CA SER A 40 -14.70 6.62 6.57
C SER A 40 -13.45 6.53 7.44
N VAL A 41 -12.83 7.67 7.72
CA VAL A 41 -11.69 7.76 8.62
C VAL A 41 -12.19 8.09 10.03
N PRO A 42 -11.92 7.23 11.02
CA PRO A 42 -12.21 7.54 12.42
C PRO A 42 -11.43 8.76 12.90
N GLU A 43 -12.03 9.55 13.79
CA GLU A 43 -11.39 10.79 14.29
C GLU A 43 -10.08 10.50 15.03
N ASP A 44 -10.05 9.45 15.84
CA ASP A 44 -8.85 9.01 16.54
C ASP A 44 -7.67 8.68 15.61
N LEU A 45 -7.95 8.12 14.43
CA LEU A 45 -6.91 7.89 13.42
C LEU A 45 -6.38 9.20 12.82
N ARG A 46 -7.26 10.18 12.53
CA ARG A 46 -6.82 11.50 12.05
C ARG A 46 -5.94 12.20 13.08
N GLU A 47 -6.36 12.20 14.33
CA GLU A 47 -5.59 12.74 15.47
C GLU A 47 -4.23 12.04 15.63
N GLN A 48 -4.20 10.72 15.52
CA GLN A 48 -2.98 9.92 15.60
C GLN A 48 -2.00 10.26 14.48
N LEU A 49 -2.47 10.32 13.23
CA LEU A 49 -1.65 10.68 12.07
C LEU A 49 -1.14 12.12 12.16
N ARG A 50 -1.99 13.05 12.61
CA ARG A 50 -1.60 14.44 12.87
C ARG A 50 -0.49 14.51 13.91
N ALA A 51 -0.65 13.79 15.02
CA ALA A 51 0.34 13.78 16.10
C ALA A 51 1.68 13.15 15.66
N LEU A 52 1.64 12.06 14.87
CA LEU A 52 2.83 11.45 14.27
C LEU A 52 3.54 12.40 13.30
N PHE A 53 2.77 13.06 12.43
CA PHE A 53 3.31 14.02 11.48
C PHE A 53 4.04 15.17 12.16
N LEU A 54 3.44 15.74 13.22
CA LEU A 54 4.06 16.79 14.00
C LEU A 54 5.30 16.30 14.76
N ALA A 55 5.19 15.18 15.48
CA ALA A 55 6.29 14.65 16.29
C ALA A 55 7.48 14.16 15.45
N SER A 56 7.25 13.72 14.19
CA SER A 56 8.31 13.35 13.26
C SER A 56 8.94 14.55 12.55
N GLY A 57 8.46 15.78 12.77
CA GLY A 57 8.88 16.94 11.96
C GLY A 57 8.49 16.80 10.49
N GLY A 58 7.28 16.30 10.22
CA GLY A 58 6.73 16.18 8.87
C GLY A 58 7.10 14.91 8.11
N GLY A 59 7.73 13.93 8.77
CA GLY A 59 8.24 12.71 8.14
C GLY A 59 7.18 11.62 7.89
N VAL A 60 5.92 11.97 7.64
CA VAL A 60 4.83 11.02 7.34
C VAL A 60 4.21 11.37 5.99
N ALA A 61 4.01 10.37 5.12
CA ALA A 61 3.30 10.52 3.85
C ALA A 61 2.35 9.35 3.60
N LEU A 62 1.25 9.63 2.89
CA LEU A 62 0.33 8.61 2.37
C LEU A 62 0.74 8.21 0.95
N VAL A 63 0.68 6.90 0.63
CA VAL A 63 1.01 6.37 -0.70
C VAL A 63 -0.07 5.37 -1.11
N SER A 64 -0.98 5.77 -2.00
CA SER A 64 -2.22 5.04 -2.24
C SER A 64 -2.57 4.91 -3.74
N GLY A 65 -3.45 3.96 -4.06
CA GLY A 65 -4.15 3.88 -5.35
C GLY A 65 -5.31 4.89 -5.49
N ARG A 66 -5.65 5.64 -4.43
CA ARG A 66 -6.60 6.76 -4.49
C ARG A 66 -5.94 7.97 -5.11
N THR A 67 -6.73 8.91 -5.67
CA THR A 67 -6.21 10.22 -6.06
C THR A 67 -5.82 11.05 -4.84
N VAL A 68 -4.89 11.99 -4.99
CA VAL A 68 -4.54 12.95 -3.92
C VAL A 68 -5.77 13.72 -3.45
N ALA A 69 -6.64 14.12 -4.38
CA ALA A 69 -7.90 14.81 -4.04
C ALA A 69 -8.85 13.92 -3.21
N ALA A 70 -8.94 12.63 -3.52
CA ALA A 70 -9.73 11.68 -2.73
C ALA A 70 -9.13 11.45 -1.34
N LEU A 71 -7.81 11.42 -1.20
CA LEU A 71 -7.13 11.35 0.10
C LEU A 71 -7.42 12.61 0.93
N ASP A 72 -7.36 13.79 0.32
CA ASP A 72 -7.68 15.05 1.01
C ASP A 72 -9.12 15.07 1.52
N ALA A 73 -10.07 14.66 0.69
CA ALA A 73 -11.48 14.59 1.09
C ALA A 73 -11.69 13.57 2.23
N LEU A 74 -11.02 12.41 2.15
CA LEU A 74 -11.16 11.31 3.11
C LEU A 74 -10.58 11.67 4.49
N PHE A 75 -9.41 12.32 4.53
CA PHE A 75 -8.72 12.67 5.77
C PHE A 75 -9.03 14.08 6.27
N ALA A 76 -9.90 14.85 5.58
CA ALA A 76 -10.23 16.22 5.98
C ALA A 76 -10.59 16.32 7.48
N PRO A 77 -10.13 17.37 8.19
CA PRO A 77 -9.34 18.52 7.69
C PRO A 77 -7.82 18.29 7.65
N LEU A 78 -7.34 17.07 7.94
CA LEU A 78 -5.91 16.74 7.93
C LEU A 78 -5.40 16.64 6.49
N THR A 79 -4.35 17.38 6.18
CA THR A 79 -3.65 17.34 4.88
C THR A 79 -2.22 16.86 5.11
N LEU A 80 -1.84 15.72 4.52
CA LEU A 80 -0.50 15.12 4.61
C LEU A 80 0.20 15.13 3.24
N PRO A 81 1.53 15.09 3.18
CA PRO A 81 2.24 14.70 1.97
C PRO A 81 1.63 13.40 1.44
N SER A 82 1.33 13.34 0.14
CA SER A 82 0.60 12.21 -0.41
C SER A 82 1.02 11.89 -1.83
N ALA A 83 1.09 10.60 -2.15
CA ALA A 83 1.18 10.11 -3.52
C ALA A 83 -0.11 9.35 -3.86
N GLY A 84 -0.76 9.76 -4.92
CA GLY A 84 -1.99 9.16 -5.44
C GLY A 84 -1.74 8.37 -6.73
N LEU A 85 -2.72 7.50 -7.08
CA LEU A 85 -2.67 6.64 -8.26
C LEU A 85 -1.33 5.91 -8.38
N HIS A 86 -0.91 5.27 -7.26
CA HIS A 86 0.35 4.53 -7.14
C HIS A 86 1.62 5.35 -7.44
N GLY A 87 1.59 6.67 -7.29
CA GLY A 87 2.72 7.56 -7.57
C GLY A 87 2.63 8.34 -8.88
N PHE A 88 1.52 8.21 -9.62
CA PHE A 88 1.27 9.04 -10.80
C PHE A 88 1.18 10.53 -10.48
N GLU A 89 0.61 10.85 -9.33
CA GLU A 89 0.54 12.20 -8.79
C GLU A 89 1.07 12.25 -7.37
N ARG A 90 1.64 13.39 -6.99
CA ARG A 90 2.26 13.56 -5.68
C ARG A 90 2.17 15.00 -5.20
N ARG A 91 1.83 15.18 -3.93
CA ARG A 91 1.98 16.43 -3.19
C ARG A 91 3.10 16.28 -2.16
N SER A 92 4.12 17.13 -2.26
CA SER A 92 5.25 17.20 -1.32
C SER A 92 4.85 17.75 0.05
N ALA A 93 5.76 17.68 1.02
CA ALA A 93 5.58 18.31 2.33
C ALA A 93 5.47 19.84 2.26
N SER A 94 6.06 20.46 1.24
CA SER A 94 5.91 21.91 0.99
C SER A 94 4.59 22.31 0.34
N GLY A 95 3.74 21.32 -0.01
CA GLY A 95 2.48 21.53 -0.73
C GLY A 95 2.62 21.59 -2.25
N ALA A 96 3.85 21.47 -2.80
CA ALA A 96 4.04 21.43 -4.24
C ALA A 96 3.42 20.18 -4.85
N TYR A 97 2.56 20.35 -5.85
CA TYR A 97 1.89 19.27 -6.54
C TYR A 97 2.60 18.97 -7.86
N ARG A 98 2.83 17.68 -8.10
CA ARG A 98 3.42 17.15 -9.33
C ARG A 98 2.59 15.99 -9.84
N ARG A 99 2.51 15.85 -11.16
CA ARG A 99 1.83 14.75 -11.84
C ARG A 99 2.61 14.35 -13.10
N ASN A 100 2.68 13.07 -13.36
CA ASN A 100 3.22 12.56 -14.61
C ASN A 100 2.32 12.96 -15.80
N PRO A 101 2.80 12.91 -17.05
CA PRO A 101 1.95 13.11 -18.22
C PRO A 101 0.74 12.16 -18.18
N PRO A 102 -0.50 12.66 -18.36
CA PRO A 102 -1.68 11.83 -18.31
C PRO A 102 -1.81 10.96 -19.58
N PRO A 103 -2.46 9.79 -19.46
CA PRO A 103 -2.88 9.01 -20.63
C PRO A 103 -3.77 9.85 -21.55
N SER A 104 -3.77 9.51 -22.84
CA SER A 104 -4.58 10.24 -23.81
C SER A 104 -6.08 10.09 -23.54
N PRO A 105 -6.89 11.16 -23.74
CA PRO A 105 -8.33 11.07 -23.56
C PRO A 105 -9.01 9.95 -24.37
N PRO A 106 -8.62 9.66 -25.64
CA PRO A 106 -9.19 8.54 -26.39
C PRO A 106 -8.92 7.17 -25.73
N ALA A 107 -7.72 6.92 -25.22
CA ALA A 107 -7.38 5.66 -24.53
C ALA A 107 -8.26 5.43 -23.29
N LEU A 108 -8.39 6.45 -22.46
CA LEU A 108 -9.26 6.41 -21.26
C LEU A 108 -10.73 6.25 -21.62
N ALA A 109 -11.22 6.93 -22.67
CA ALA A 109 -12.61 6.84 -23.10
C ALA A 109 -12.95 5.44 -23.62
N ALA A 110 -12.08 4.85 -24.45
CA ALA A 110 -12.26 3.49 -24.98
C ALA A 110 -12.27 2.44 -23.84
N ALA A 111 -11.33 2.56 -22.89
CA ALA A 111 -11.27 1.69 -21.72
C ALA A 111 -12.53 1.79 -20.86
N ARG A 112 -12.96 3.01 -20.54
CA ARG A 112 -14.18 3.29 -19.75
C ARG A 112 -15.43 2.67 -20.39
N GLU A 113 -15.59 2.83 -21.71
CA GLU A 113 -16.74 2.29 -22.41
C GLU A 113 -16.75 0.75 -22.43
N ALA A 114 -15.59 0.12 -22.65
CA ALA A 114 -15.48 -1.34 -22.61
C ALA A 114 -15.81 -1.93 -21.23
N MET A 115 -15.24 -1.35 -20.17
CA MET A 115 -15.51 -1.76 -18.79
C MET A 115 -16.97 -1.54 -18.40
N SER A 116 -17.56 -0.40 -18.79
CA SER A 116 -18.97 -0.09 -18.54
C SER A 116 -19.92 -1.04 -19.26
N ARG A 117 -19.60 -1.47 -20.50
CA ARG A 117 -20.39 -2.48 -21.20
C ARG A 117 -20.41 -3.82 -20.47
N LEU A 118 -19.28 -4.26 -19.92
CA LEU A 118 -19.23 -5.50 -19.14
C LEU A 118 -20.02 -5.36 -17.84
N ALA A 119 -19.82 -4.27 -17.10
CA ALA A 119 -20.51 -4.04 -15.83
C ALA A 119 -22.04 -3.94 -15.98
N ARG A 120 -22.56 -3.37 -17.06
CA ARG A 120 -24.00 -3.35 -17.35
C ARG A 120 -24.59 -4.75 -17.60
N ARG A 121 -23.80 -5.72 -18.01
CA ARG A 121 -24.24 -7.10 -18.27
C ARG A 121 -24.17 -8.02 -17.07
N HIS A 122 -23.39 -7.65 -16.07
CA HIS A 122 -23.09 -8.49 -14.93
C HIS A 122 -23.26 -7.73 -13.60
N ALA A 123 -24.32 -8.04 -12.87
CA ALA A 123 -24.52 -7.50 -11.53
C ALA A 123 -23.36 -7.90 -10.61
N GLY A 124 -22.95 -6.99 -9.75
CA GLY A 124 -21.81 -7.19 -8.83
C GLY A 124 -20.45 -6.72 -9.37
N LEU A 125 -20.37 -6.33 -10.66
CA LEU A 125 -19.23 -5.59 -11.17
C LEU A 125 -19.41 -4.09 -10.93
N LEU A 126 -18.34 -3.41 -10.51
CA LEU A 126 -18.34 -1.97 -10.27
C LEU A 126 -17.15 -1.33 -11.01
N VAL A 127 -17.44 -0.36 -11.88
CA VAL A 127 -16.42 0.48 -12.51
C VAL A 127 -16.18 1.70 -11.63
N GLU A 128 -14.91 1.90 -11.24
CA GLU A 128 -14.46 3.09 -10.55
C GLU A 128 -13.61 3.93 -11.51
N ASP A 129 -14.04 5.17 -11.75
CA ASP A 129 -13.30 6.14 -12.57
C ASP A 129 -12.51 7.08 -11.64
N LYS A 130 -11.18 6.96 -11.68
CA LYS A 130 -10.24 7.79 -10.91
C LYS A 130 -9.66 8.93 -11.77
N GLN A 131 -10.33 9.35 -12.83
CA GLN A 131 -9.92 10.37 -13.78
C GLN A 131 -8.79 9.92 -14.72
N PHE A 132 -7.67 9.44 -14.22
CA PHE A 132 -6.48 9.01 -14.98
C PHE A 132 -6.21 7.51 -14.90
N ALA A 133 -6.95 6.82 -14.05
CA ALA A 133 -6.95 5.37 -13.90
C ALA A 133 -8.39 4.86 -13.83
N LEU A 134 -8.60 3.61 -14.22
CA LEU A 134 -9.91 2.97 -14.23
C LEU A 134 -9.81 1.62 -13.52
N ALA A 135 -10.65 1.38 -12.52
CA ALA A 135 -10.68 0.10 -11.81
C ALA A 135 -11.98 -0.65 -12.07
N LEU A 136 -11.88 -1.96 -12.30
CA LEU A 136 -13.02 -2.86 -12.39
C LEU A 136 -13.01 -3.81 -11.21
N HIS A 137 -13.90 -3.56 -10.26
CA HIS A 137 -14.08 -4.38 -9.07
C HIS A 137 -15.02 -5.53 -9.38
N TYR A 138 -14.65 -6.75 -8.97
CA TYR A 138 -15.45 -7.96 -9.12
C TYR A 138 -15.76 -8.64 -7.78
N ARG A 139 -15.61 -7.92 -6.65
CA ARG A 139 -15.92 -8.42 -5.31
C ARG A 139 -17.36 -8.89 -5.17
N GLY A 140 -18.34 -8.23 -5.82
CA GLY A 140 -19.73 -8.61 -5.86
C GLY A 140 -20.05 -9.77 -6.83
N ALA A 141 -19.08 -10.18 -7.65
CA ALA A 141 -19.19 -11.26 -8.64
C ALA A 141 -17.85 -12.00 -8.81
N PRO A 142 -17.35 -12.70 -7.76
CA PRO A 142 -16.02 -13.31 -7.78
C PRO A 142 -15.80 -14.34 -8.90
N HIS A 143 -16.89 -15.00 -9.32
CA HIS A 143 -16.89 -15.98 -10.41
C HIS A 143 -16.55 -15.39 -11.79
N LEU A 144 -16.54 -14.06 -11.93
CA LEU A 144 -16.20 -13.35 -13.16
C LEU A 144 -14.72 -12.93 -13.22
N GLU A 145 -13.88 -13.37 -12.29
CA GLU A 145 -12.46 -12.98 -12.27
C GLU A 145 -11.77 -13.15 -13.62
N ASP A 146 -11.86 -14.35 -14.21
CA ASP A 146 -11.19 -14.65 -15.49
C ASP A 146 -11.71 -13.74 -16.62
N THR A 147 -13.04 -13.54 -16.70
CA THR A 147 -13.68 -12.64 -17.67
C THR A 147 -13.20 -11.20 -17.52
N VAL A 148 -13.10 -10.71 -16.28
CA VAL A 148 -12.60 -9.37 -15.97
C VAL A 148 -11.14 -9.23 -16.37
N VAL A 149 -10.31 -10.20 -15.97
CA VAL A 149 -8.88 -10.20 -16.26
C VAL A 149 -8.62 -10.22 -17.77
N GLU A 150 -9.32 -11.07 -18.52
CA GLU A 150 -9.20 -11.17 -19.98
C GLU A 150 -9.59 -9.85 -20.68
N LEU A 151 -10.74 -9.26 -20.29
CA LEU A 151 -11.16 -7.96 -20.82
C LEU A 151 -10.10 -6.89 -20.56
N MET A 152 -9.61 -6.81 -19.32
CA MET A 152 -8.66 -5.79 -18.92
C MET A 152 -7.31 -5.94 -19.62
N HIS A 153 -6.85 -7.18 -19.87
CA HIS A 153 -5.68 -7.45 -20.70
C HIS A 153 -5.88 -7.01 -22.15
N GLY A 154 -7.06 -7.30 -22.74
CA GLY A 154 -7.38 -6.85 -24.09
C GLY A 154 -7.37 -5.33 -24.23
N ILE A 155 -7.93 -4.61 -23.24
CA ILE A 155 -7.90 -3.14 -23.21
C ILE A 155 -6.46 -2.63 -23.07
N ALA A 156 -5.69 -3.15 -22.10
CA ALA A 156 -4.30 -2.73 -21.90
C ALA A 156 -3.45 -2.93 -23.16
N GLY A 157 -3.65 -4.05 -23.88
CA GLY A 157 -2.98 -4.30 -25.15
C GLY A 157 -3.34 -3.31 -26.25
N SER A 158 -4.58 -2.80 -26.29
CA SER A 158 -5.03 -1.81 -27.28
C SER A 158 -4.54 -0.38 -27.03
N VAL A 159 -4.11 -0.07 -25.79
CA VAL A 159 -3.62 1.25 -25.37
C VAL A 159 -2.17 1.16 -24.84
N SER A 160 -1.38 0.30 -25.48
CA SER A 160 -0.02 -0.02 -25.04
C SER A 160 0.86 1.23 -24.89
N GLY A 161 1.60 1.27 -23.77
CA GLY A 161 2.52 2.36 -23.43
C GLY A 161 1.90 3.53 -22.67
N GLU A 162 0.58 3.71 -22.66
CA GLU A 162 -0.09 4.77 -21.90
C GLU A 162 -0.68 4.27 -20.58
N LEU A 163 -1.28 3.08 -20.61
CA LEU A 163 -1.88 2.43 -19.47
C LEU A 163 -1.27 1.05 -19.26
N GLU A 164 -1.09 0.66 -18.04
CA GLU A 164 -0.66 -0.68 -17.64
C GLU A 164 -1.67 -1.31 -16.68
N LEU A 165 -1.74 -2.63 -16.71
CA LEU A 165 -2.65 -3.40 -15.90
C LEU A 165 -2.03 -3.68 -14.53
N GLN A 166 -2.79 -3.40 -13.48
CA GLN A 166 -2.46 -3.74 -12.11
C GLN A 166 -3.55 -4.63 -11.51
N ARG A 167 -3.16 -5.79 -11.02
CA ARG A 167 -4.06 -6.65 -10.24
C ARG A 167 -3.99 -6.30 -8.77
N GLY A 168 -5.16 -6.22 -8.11
CA GLY A 168 -5.31 -6.02 -6.69
C GLY A 168 -6.32 -7.02 -6.09
N LYS A 169 -6.69 -6.82 -4.84
CA LYS A 169 -7.61 -7.73 -4.10
C LYS A 169 -9.05 -7.57 -4.58
N MET A 170 -9.51 -8.46 -5.46
CA MET A 170 -10.84 -8.46 -6.11
C MET A 170 -11.07 -7.23 -7.01
N VAL A 171 -10.02 -6.75 -7.64
CA VAL A 171 -10.02 -5.61 -8.56
C VAL A 171 -8.92 -5.75 -9.60
N VAL A 172 -9.19 -5.29 -10.81
CA VAL A 172 -8.17 -5.08 -11.85
C VAL A 172 -8.22 -3.61 -12.26
N GLU A 173 -7.08 -2.95 -12.25
CA GLU A 173 -6.95 -1.52 -12.54
C GLU A 173 -6.11 -1.31 -13.79
N LEU A 174 -6.55 -0.38 -14.65
CA LEU A 174 -5.74 0.25 -15.70
C LEU A 174 -5.26 1.58 -15.14
N ARG A 175 -3.97 1.69 -14.94
CA ARG A 175 -3.30 2.87 -14.38
C ARG A 175 -2.30 3.47 -15.37
N PRO A 176 -1.93 4.73 -15.23
CA PRO A 176 -0.88 5.32 -16.05
C PRO A 176 0.42 4.51 -15.96
N ALA A 177 1.03 4.23 -17.11
CA ALA A 177 2.23 3.42 -17.19
C ALA A 177 3.41 4.05 -16.42
N GLY A 178 4.25 3.22 -15.81
CA GLY A 178 5.46 3.64 -15.09
C GLY A 178 5.22 4.26 -13.71
N ALA A 179 3.98 4.42 -13.27
CA ALA A 179 3.69 4.88 -11.91
C ALA A 179 3.79 3.72 -10.92
N THR A 180 4.65 3.83 -9.90
CA THR A 180 4.81 2.81 -8.86
C THR A 180 4.89 3.43 -7.48
N LYS A 181 4.45 2.70 -6.44
CA LYS A 181 4.62 3.13 -5.05
C LYS A 181 6.11 3.28 -4.70
N ALA A 182 6.98 2.46 -5.27
CA ALA A 182 8.43 2.63 -5.15
C ALA A 182 8.92 3.97 -5.70
N GLY A 183 8.48 4.35 -6.89
CA GLY A 183 8.83 5.63 -7.51
C GLY A 183 8.39 6.82 -6.65
N ALA A 184 7.18 6.74 -6.07
CA ALA A 184 6.68 7.76 -5.15
C ALA A 184 7.54 7.88 -3.90
N VAL A 185 7.86 6.76 -3.25
CA VAL A 185 8.71 6.73 -2.05
C VAL A 185 10.11 7.25 -2.36
N SER A 186 10.71 6.83 -3.50
CA SER A 186 12.03 7.34 -3.92
C SER A 186 12.01 8.85 -4.09
N ALA A 187 10.99 9.40 -4.74
CA ALA A 187 10.86 10.84 -4.94
C ALA A 187 10.66 11.62 -3.63
N PHE A 188 9.98 11.06 -2.63
CA PHE A 188 9.91 11.66 -1.30
C PHE A 188 11.27 11.65 -0.60
N LEU A 189 12.02 10.56 -0.69
CA LEU A 189 13.34 10.43 -0.04
C LEU A 189 14.42 11.37 -0.61
N GLU A 190 14.14 12.03 -1.73
CA GLU A 190 15.02 13.03 -2.35
C GLU A 190 14.75 14.47 -1.86
N GLU A 191 13.68 14.69 -1.08
CA GLU A 191 13.27 16.01 -0.63
C GLU A 191 13.04 16.09 0.88
N ALA A 192 13.20 17.31 1.44
CA ALA A 192 12.87 17.56 2.83
C ALA A 192 11.35 17.39 3.05
N PRO A 193 10.93 16.85 4.22
CA PRO A 193 11.72 16.44 5.37
C PRO A 193 12.20 14.98 5.33
N PHE A 194 11.96 14.23 4.25
CA PHE A 194 12.23 12.79 4.17
C PHE A 194 13.69 12.45 3.86
N ALA A 195 14.41 13.38 3.21
CA ALA A 195 15.81 13.16 2.80
C ALA A 195 16.71 12.82 4.00
N GLY A 196 17.53 11.77 3.82
CA GLY A 196 18.48 11.30 4.84
C GLY A 196 17.86 10.49 5.99
N ARG A 197 16.53 10.25 5.98
CA ARG A 197 15.84 9.47 7.00
C ARG A 197 15.78 7.99 6.62
N VAL A 198 15.61 7.13 7.63
CA VAL A 198 15.41 5.70 7.45
C VAL A 198 13.96 5.47 6.98
N PRO A 199 13.74 4.90 5.78
CA PRO A 199 12.39 4.70 5.27
C PRO A 199 11.70 3.52 5.97
N ILE A 200 10.44 3.72 6.31
CA ILE A 200 9.52 2.66 6.73
C ILE A 200 8.31 2.71 5.81
N PHE A 201 7.94 1.57 5.22
CA PHE A 201 6.74 1.44 4.41
C PHE A 201 5.82 0.38 4.99
N VAL A 202 4.54 0.72 5.16
CA VAL A 202 3.49 -0.20 5.63
C VAL A 202 2.42 -0.32 4.55
N GLY A 203 2.09 -1.56 4.15
CA GLY A 203 1.11 -1.84 3.10
C GLY A 203 0.57 -3.27 3.17
N ASP A 204 -0.49 -3.59 2.41
CA ASP A 204 -1.18 -4.89 2.46
C ASP A 204 -1.25 -5.63 1.12
N ASP A 205 -1.10 -4.91 -0.02
CA ASP A 205 -1.40 -5.44 -1.34
C ASP A 205 -0.14 -5.72 -2.19
N LEU A 206 -0.34 -6.39 -3.32
CA LEU A 206 0.70 -6.66 -4.33
C LEU A 206 1.35 -5.37 -4.86
N THR A 207 0.59 -4.28 -4.89
CA THR A 207 1.10 -2.97 -5.32
C THR A 207 2.17 -2.40 -4.39
N ASP A 208 2.24 -2.89 -3.15
CA ASP A 208 3.21 -2.45 -2.14
C ASP A 208 4.57 -3.16 -2.25
N GLU A 209 4.63 -4.31 -2.94
CA GLU A 209 5.86 -5.09 -3.04
C GLU A 209 7.02 -4.27 -3.62
N SER A 210 6.76 -3.47 -4.64
CA SER A 210 7.80 -2.58 -5.20
C SER A 210 8.34 -1.58 -4.17
N ALA A 211 7.48 -1.06 -3.29
CA ALA A 211 7.91 -0.16 -2.22
C ALA A 211 8.63 -0.93 -1.10
N PHE A 212 8.22 -2.17 -0.79
CA PHE A 212 8.95 -3.03 0.15
C PHE A 212 10.38 -3.30 -0.34
N GLU A 213 10.55 -3.68 -1.60
CA GLU A 213 11.87 -3.91 -2.20
C GLU A 213 12.74 -2.65 -2.14
N LEU A 214 12.20 -1.48 -2.52
CA LEU A 214 12.92 -0.22 -2.44
C LEU A 214 13.38 0.10 -1.01
N VAL A 215 12.46 0.02 -0.05
CA VAL A 215 12.75 0.30 1.37
C VAL A 215 13.79 -0.68 1.90
N ASN A 216 13.67 -1.96 1.56
CA ASN A 216 14.65 -2.99 1.92
C ASN A 216 16.05 -2.68 1.36
N SER A 217 16.14 -2.21 0.12
CA SER A 217 17.42 -1.83 -0.51
C SER A 217 18.06 -0.58 0.12
N ARG A 218 17.26 0.24 0.79
CA ARG A 218 17.70 1.46 1.51
C ARG A 218 17.94 1.23 3.01
N ALA A 219 18.12 -0.05 3.44
CA ALA A 219 18.28 -0.45 4.84
C ALA A 219 17.11 0.01 5.75
N GLY A 220 15.94 0.19 5.17
CA GLY A 220 14.70 0.54 5.87
C GLY A 220 13.91 -0.67 6.35
N LEU A 221 12.69 -0.43 6.85
CA LEU A 221 11.78 -1.44 7.36
C LEU A 221 10.50 -1.49 6.52
N SER A 222 10.28 -2.62 5.84
CA SER A 222 9.04 -2.91 5.13
C SER A 222 8.11 -3.78 5.99
N VAL A 223 6.84 -3.42 6.07
CA VAL A 223 5.85 -4.05 6.95
C VAL A 223 4.62 -4.42 6.13
N ILE A 224 4.35 -5.72 5.99
CA ILE A 224 3.10 -6.18 5.39
C ILE A 224 1.99 -6.30 6.42
N VAL A 225 0.79 -5.88 6.05
CA VAL A 225 -0.46 -6.12 6.77
C VAL A 225 -1.14 -7.32 6.12
N ASP A 226 -1.56 -8.29 6.87
CA ASP A 226 -2.03 -9.62 6.46
C ASP A 226 -0.90 -10.67 6.43
N PRO A 227 -0.90 -11.59 7.43
CA PRO A 227 0.16 -12.59 7.57
C PRO A 227 0.07 -13.76 6.57
N ALA A 228 -1.05 -13.91 5.85
CA ALA A 228 -1.29 -15.11 5.03
C ALA A 228 -0.62 -15.04 3.65
N ARG A 229 -0.28 -13.85 3.15
CA ARG A 229 0.30 -13.65 1.83
C ARG A 229 1.84 -13.73 1.84
N PRO A 230 2.47 -14.43 0.88
CA PRO A 230 3.91 -14.30 0.62
C PRO A 230 4.26 -12.86 0.25
N SER A 231 5.36 -12.34 0.78
CA SER A 231 5.79 -10.95 0.56
C SER A 231 7.30 -10.82 0.75
N THR A 232 7.89 -9.80 0.11
CA THR A 232 9.28 -9.37 0.32
C THR A 232 9.44 -8.51 1.58
N ALA A 233 8.34 -8.16 2.26
CA ALA A 233 8.35 -7.40 3.49
C ALA A 233 9.12 -8.12 4.61
N ARG A 234 9.89 -7.36 5.40
CA ARG A 234 10.73 -7.86 6.50
C ARG A 234 9.98 -8.05 7.80
N ALA A 235 8.86 -7.37 7.98
CA ALA A 235 8.03 -7.45 9.17
C ALA A 235 6.55 -7.61 8.81
N ARG A 236 5.72 -7.97 9.80
CA ARG A 236 4.29 -8.22 9.61
C ARG A 236 3.46 -7.65 10.74
N LEU A 237 2.29 -7.12 10.37
CA LEU A 237 1.22 -6.78 11.30
C LEU A 237 -0.04 -7.57 10.89
N ALA A 238 -0.83 -7.97 11.87
CA ALA A 238 -1.92 -8.91 11.64
C ALA A 238 -3.09 -8.32 10.84
N ASN A 239 -3.38 -7.05 11.04
CA ASN A 239 -4.55 -6.35 10.46
C ASN A 239 -4.45 -4.83 10.69
N VAL A 240 -5.43 -4.10 10.20
CA VAL A 240 -5.56 -2.64 10.35
C VAL A 240 -5.50 -2.19 11.83
N ALA A 241 -6.16 -2.92 12.74
CA ALA A 241 -6.14 -2.59 14.17
C ALA A 241 -4.72 -2.70 14.76
N ALA A 242 -3.95 -3.72 14.34
CA ALA A 242 -2.55 -3.87 14.73
C ALA A 242 -1.66 -2.75 14.18
N VAL A 243 -1.92 -2.25 12.96
CA VAL A 243 -1.24 -1.08 12.40
C VAL A 243 -1.49 0.14 13.26
N ARG A 244 -2.75 0.45 13.58
CA ARG A 244 -3.12 1.61 14.41
C ARG A 244 -2.48 1.53 15.79
N GLY A 245 -2.50 0.35 16.42
CA GLY A 245 -1.83 0.13 17.72
C GLY A 245 -0.32 0.36 17.63
N TRP A 246 0.32 -0.15 16.58
CA TRP A 246 1.75 0.07 16.34
C TRP A 246 2.10 1.53 16.08
N LEU A 247 1.28 2.28 15.34
CA LEU A 247 1.48 3.72 15.14
C LEU A 247 1.39 4.51 16.45
N ALA A 248 0.48 4.14 17.38
CA ALA A 248 0.40 4.73 18.69
C ALA A 248 1.67 4.47 19.51
N GLU A 249 2.16 3.23 19.51
CA GLU A 249 3.40 2.85 20.17
C GLU A 249 4.62 3.53 19.53
N LEU A 250 4.69 3.63 18.20
CA LEU A 250 5.76 4.31 17.47
C LEU A 250 5.91 5.77 17.93
N ARG A 251 4.81 6.45 18.13
CA ARG A 251 4.81 7.82 18.69
C ARG A 251 5.27 7.86 20.14
N ALA A 252 4.79 6.93 20.98
CA ALA A 252 5.08 6.92 22.41
C ALA A 252 6.50 6.42 22.71
N ASN A 253 6.96 5.38 22.03
CA ASN A 253 8.27 4.77 22.21
C ASN A 253 8.76 4.15 20.88
N THR A 254 9.41 4.94 20.05
CA THR A 254 9.89 4.55 18.73
C THR A 254 10.80 3.32 18.78
N ALA A 255 11.72 3.24 19.75
CA ALA A 255 12.65 2.12 19.85
C ALA A 255 11.93 0.79 20.16
N ALA A 256 10.96 0.79 21.09
CA ALA A 256 10.18 -0.39 21.44
C ALA A 256 9.32 -0.86 20.25
N ALA A 257 8.64 0.09 19.56
CA ALA A 257 7.81 -0.22 18.40
C ALA A 257 8.60 -0.87 17.25
N LEU A 258 9.81 -0.36 16.98
CA LEU A 258 10.69 -0.93 15.94
C LEU A 258 11.25 -2.29 16.37
N HIS A 259 11.67 -2.44 17.63
CA HIS A 259 12.18 -3.69 18.16
C HIS A 259 11.14 -4.81 18.06
N ARG A 260 9.88 -4.56 18.38
CA ARG A 260 8.78 -5.54 18.27
C ARG A 260 8.59 -6.07 16.87
N LEU A 261 8.77 -5.27 15.83
CA LEU A 261 8.67 -5.70 14.43
C LEU A 261 9.92 -6.44 13.94
N SER A 262 11.07 -6.23 14.58
CA SER A 262 12.36 -6.85 14.21
C SER A 262 12.51 -8.27 14.77
N ILE A 263 11.67 -8.70 15.72
CA ILE A 263 11.69 -10.05 16.28
C ILE A 263 10.87 -10.96 15.33
N PRO A 264 11.49 -12.01 14.73
CA PRO A 264 10.74 -13.01 13.97
C PRO A 264 9.68 -13.63 14.88
N SER A 265 8.42 -13.62 14.47
CA SER A 265 7.36 -14.31 15.21
C SER A 265 7.66 -15.81 15.25
N GLN A 266 8.10 -16.35 16.40
CA GLN A 266 8.37 -17.77 16.62
C GLN A 266 7.10 -18.66 16.61
N GLN A 267 5.98 -18.20 16.08
CA GLN A 267 4.70 -18.92 16.12
C GLN A 267 4.22 -19.46 14.77
N ALA A 268 5.11 -19.77 13.84
CA ALA A 268 4.73 -20.43 12.58
C ALA A 268 5.42 -21.81 12.35
N SER A 269 5.93 -22.47 13.37
CA SER A 269 6.51 -23.84 13.24
C SER A 269 6.01 -24.81 14.31
N GLY A 270 4.71 -24.82 14.57
CA GLY A 270 4.02 -25.85 15.35
C GLY A 270 3.31 -26.85 14.46
N ARG A 271 3.95 -27.42 13.45
CA ARG A 271 3.54 -28.71 12.87
C ARG A 271 4.54 -29.75 13.25
N ASP A 272 4.10 -30.57 14.18
CA ASP A 272 4.63 -31.82 14.66
C ASP A 272 5.16 -32.70 13.51
N LEU A 273 6.48 -32.79 13.34
CA LEU A 273 7.17 -33.77 12.51
C LEU A 273 7.69 -34.89 13.43
N ARG A 274 6.80 -35.49 14.22
CA ARG A 274 7.06 -36.74 14.93
C ARG A 274 5.99 -37.75 14.58
N ALA A 275 6.09 -38.36 13.40
CA ALA A 275 5.55 -39.69 13.13
C ALA A 275 6.19 -40.21 11.86
N HIS A 276 6.76 -41.45 11.98
CA HIS A 276 7.32 -42.31 10.95
C HIS A 276 8.83 -42.22 10.64
N ALA A 277 9.60 -42.77 11.55
CA ALA A 277 10.83 -43.48 11.20
C ALA A 277 10.91 -44.77 12.01
N GLU A 278 10.31 -45.84 11.51
CA GLU A 278 10.65 -47.18 11.93
C GLU A 278 11.97 -47.60 11.26
N PRO A 279 12.94 -48.24 11.99
CA PRO A 279 14.18 -48.73 11.40
C PRO A 279 13.93 -50.09 10.77
N ARG A 280 14.01 -50.19 9.44
CA ARG A 280 14.12 -51.49 8.76
C ARG A 280 15.50 -52.10 9.02
N GLY A 281 15.53 -53.19 9.81
CA GLY A 281 16.68 -54.03 10.05
C GLY A 281 17.20 -54.66 8.76
N ILE A 282 18.51 -54.49 8.51
CA ILE A 282 19.26 -55.21 7.47
C ILE A 282 19.73 -56.51 8.07
N GLN A 283 19.16 -57.63 7.64
CA GLN A 283 19.71 -58.99 7.88
C GLN A 283 20.88 -59.24 6.94
N LEU A 284 22.07 -59.40 7.51
CA LEU A 284 23.23 -59.96 6.83
C LEU A 284 23.04 -61.49 6.73
N ARG A 285 22.89 -62.00 5.51
CA ARG A 285 23.02 -63.46 5.22
C ARG A 285 24.51 -63.82 4.98
N SER A 286 25.06 -64.57 5.86
CA SER A 286 26.28 -65.32 5.64
C SER A 286 26.03 -66.46 4.62
N ARG A 287 26.91 -66.59 3.67
CA ARG A 287 27.06 -67.83 2.86
C ARG A 287 28.43 -68.46 3.06
N PRO A 288 28.49 -69.76 2.87
CA PRO A 288 29.60 -70.65 3.29
C PRO A 288 30.87 -70.48 2.49
#